data_0d075ed5dbe32711366e629e5aba3798
#
_entry.id   0d075ed5dbe32711366e629e5aba3798
#
_cell.length_a   1.000
_cell.length_b   1.000
_cell.length_c   1.000
_cell.angle_alpha   90.00
_cell.angle_beta   90.00
_cell.angle_gamma   90.00
#
_symmetry.space_group_name_H-M   'P 1'
#
loop_
_entity.id
_entity.type
_entity.pdbx_description
1 polymer ?
#
loop_
_entity_poly.entity_id
_entity_poly.type
_entity_poly.pdbx_seq_one_letter_code
_entity_poly.pdbx_strand_id
1 'polypeptide(L)'
;MNIEVNTRSAVPHYEQIRSQVTRAVLTGSIAPGTRLPTIRQLAGDLGLATNTVARAYRELESDRIITTLGKRGSFVAEPSGATATDRTQEERRQTLLAAAANYAMTAHSLGYDLARSYVSYDA
;
A
#
# COMPACT_ATOMS: atom_id res chain seq x y z
N MET A 1 -11.98 6.45 4.83
CA MET A 1 -11.18 5.85 3.75
C MET A 1 -12.10 5.64 2.56
N ASN A 2 -11.70 6.14 1.43
CA ASN A 2 -12.52 6.10 0.23
C ASN A 2 -11.89 5.19 -0.81
N ILE A 3 -12.39 3.95 -0.88
CA ILE A 3 -11.90 2.94 -1.82
C ILE A 3 -12.94 2.70 -2.88
N GLU A 4 -12.50 2.68 -4.14
CA GLU A 4 -13.34 2.36 -5.26
C GLU A 4 -12.77 1.17 -6.02
N VAL A 5 -13.64 0.23 -6.37
CA VAL A 5 -13.23 -0.95 -7.14
C VAL A 5 -13.93 -0.94 -8.48
N ASN A 6 -13.11 -0.98 -9.53
CA ASN A 6 -13.61 -1.09 -10.89
C ASN A 6 -13.72 -2.58 -11.26
N THR A 7 -14.94 -3.09 -11.29
CA THR A 7 -15.19 -4.51 -11.59
C THR A 7 -14.89 -4.88 -13.03
N ARG A 8 -14.73 -3.90 -13.91
CA ARG A 8 -14.41 -4.12 -15.31
C ARG A 8 -12.91 -4.09 -15.59
N SER A 9 -12.12 -3.68 -14.61
CA SER A 9 -10.67 -3.66 -14.76
C SER A 9 -10.11 -5.07 -14.80
N ALA A 10 -9.03 -5.25 -15.57
CA ALA A 10 -8.27 -6.50 -15.58
C ALA A 10 -7.51 -6.72 -14.28
N VAL A 11 -7.33 -5.67 -13.47
CA VAL A 11 -6.63 -5.77 -12.19
C VAL A 11 -7.55 -6.47 -11.18
N PRO A 12 -7.08 -7.52 -10.50
CA PRO A 12 -7.89 -8.20 -9.49
C PRO A 12 -8.42 -7.24 -8.43
N HIS A 13 -9.60 -7.52 -7.92
CA HIS A 13 -10.24 -6.63 -6.95
C HIS A 13 -9.41 -6.44 -5.69
N TYR A 14 -8.81 -7.53 -5.17
CA TYR A 14 -7.97 -7.42 -3.98
C TYR A 14 -6.77 -6.50 -4.21
N GLU A 15 -6.21 -6.53 -5.42
CA GLU A 15 -5.07 -5.69 -5.76
C GLU A 15 -5.47 -4.22 -5.85
N GLN A 16 -6.66 -3.95 -6.35
CA GLN A 16 -7.17 -2.58 -6.38
C GLN A 16 -7.32 -2.02 -4.97
N ILE A 17 -7.82 -2.83 -4.04
CA ILE A 17 -7.92 -2.43 -2.64
C ILE A 17 -6.53 -2.20 -2.05
N ARG A 18 -5.65 -3.16 -2.23
CA ARG A 18 -4.30 -3.11 -1.69
C ARG A 18 -3.55 -1.88 -2.16
N SER A 19 -3.57 -1.60 -3.45
CA SER A 19 -2.82 -0.48 -4.01
C SER A 19 -3.39 0.85 -3.56
N GLN A 20 -4.70 0.97 -3.42
CA GLN A 20 -5.31 2.22 -2.96
C GLN A 20 -4.99 2.50 -1.50
N VAL A 21 -5.05 1.49 -0.63
CA VAL A 21 -4.71 1.66 0.77
C VAL A 21 -3.22 1.99 0.91
N THR A 22 -2.37 1.27 0.21
CA THR A 22 -0.93 1.53 0.23
C THR A 22 -0.63 2.97 -0.16
N ARG A 23 -1.23 3.43 -1.24
CA ARG A 23 -1.03 4.81 -1.71
C ARG A 23 -1.51 5.82 -0.67
N ALA A 24 -2.68 5.60 -0.10
CA ALA A 24 -3.24 6.51 0.89
C ALA A 24 -2.34 6.61 2.14
N VAL A 25 -1.77 5.49 2.56
CA VAL A 25 -0.85 5.46 3.70
C VAL A 25 0.45 6.17 3.35
N LEU A 26 1.03 5.87 2.20
CA LEU A 26 2.32 6.44 1.81
C LEU A 26 2.24 7.94 1.53
N THR A 27 1.10 8.40 1.03
CA THR A 27 0.92 9.83 0.77
C THR A 27 0.45 10.61 2.00
N GLY A 28 0.18 9.92 3.10
CA GLY A 28 -0.29 10.56 4.32
C GLY A 28 -1.78 10.89 4.32
N SER A 29 -2.53 10.42 3.31
CA SER A 29 -3.99 10.63 3.28
C SER A 29 -4.69 9.93 4.44
N ILE A 30 -4.10 8.83 4.90
CA ILE A 30 -4.56 8.12 6.08
C ILE A 30 -3.41 8.15 7.09
N ALA A 31 -3.69 8.68 8.26
CA ALA A 31 -2.67 8.83 9.29
C ALA A 31 -2.32 7.49 9.94
N PRO A 32 -1.07 7.31 10.39
CA PRO A 32 -0.72 6.13 11.20
C PRO A 32 -1.66 6.00 12.40
N GLY A 33 -2.00 4.77 12.75
CA GLY A 33 -2.89 4.50 13.87
C GLY A 33 -4.37 4.61 13.53
N THR A 34 -4.71 5.04 12.32
CA THR A 34 -6.10 5.11 11.89
C THR A 34 -6.70 3.71 11.80
N ARG A 35 -7.88 3.52 12.38
CA ARG A 35 -8.58 2.26 12.30
C ARG A 35 -9.20 2.11 10.91
N LEU A 36 -8.99 0.95 10.32
CA LEU A 36 -9.58 0.60 9.02
C LEU A 36 -10.96 -0.05 9.23
N PRO A 37 -11.84 0.02 8.24
CA PRO A 37 -13.08 -0.75 8.30
C PRO A 37 -12.77 -2.24 8.47
N THR A 38 -13.68 -2.96 9.09
CA THR A 38 -13.53 -4.41 9.18
C THR A 38 -13.65 -5.00 7.78
N ILE A 39 -13.10 -6.21 7.62
CA ILE A 39 -13.20 -6.93 6.35
C ILE A 39 -14.66 -7.02 5.90
N ARG A 40 -15.53 -7.37 6.83
CA ARG A 40 -16.96 -7.51 6.54
C ARG A 40 -17.59 -6.19 6.13
N GLN A 41 -17.25 -5.10 6.81
CA GLN A 41 -17.78 -3.78 6.49
C GLN A 41 -17.35 -3.35 5.10
N LEU A 42 -16.07 -3.47 4.81
CA LEU A 42 -15.54 -3.06 3.52
C LEU A 42 -16.09 -3.92 2.38
N ALA A 43 -16.18 -5.23 2.61
CA ALA A 43 -16.77 -6.12 1.61
C ALA A 43 -18.22 -5.75 1.31
N GLY A 44 -18.99 -5.43 2.35
CA GLY A 44 -20.37 -4.98 2.16
C GLY A 44 -20.46 -3.67 1.41
N ASP A 45 -19.61 -2.71 1.76
CA ASP A 45 -19.59 -1.39 1.11
C ASP A 45 -19.21 -1.48 -0.36
N LEU A 46 -18.30 -2.39 -0.70
CA LEU A 46 -17.80 -2.53 -2.07
C LEU A 46 -18.60 -3.58 -2.89
N GLY A 47 -19.50 -4.31 -2.24
CA GLY A 47 -20.22 -5.39 -2.91
C GLY A 47 -19.33 -6.53 -3.32
N LEU A 48 -18.30 -6.82 -2.54
CA LEU A 48 -17.33 -7.88 -2.82
C LEU A 48 -17.44 -9.01 -1.80
N ALA A 49 -16.86 -10.17 -2.16
CA ALA A 49 -16.76 -11.28 -1.23
C ALA A 49 -15.78 -10.92 -0.11
N THR A 50 -16.07 -11.42 1.11
CA THR A 50 -15.18 -11.18 2.23
C THR A 50 -13.79 -11.74 2.00
N ASN A 51 -13.66 -12.85 1.29
CA ASN A 51 -12.35 -13.43 0.96
C ASN A 51 -11.47 -12.49 0.14
N THR A 52 -12.08 -11.73 -0.75
CA THR A 52 -11.34 -10.76 -1.59
C THR A 52 -10.75 -9.66 -0.72
N VAL A 53 -11.55 -9.12 0.19
CA VAL A 53 -11.08 -8.07 1.10
C VAL A 53 -10.08 -8.65 2.10
N ALA A 54 -10.33 -9.86 2.59
CA ALA A 54 -9.40 -10.53 3.51
C ALA A 54 -8.02 -10.72 2.87
N ARG A 55 -7.99 -11.08 1.59
CA ARG A 55 -6.72 -11.23 0.87
C ARG A 55 -5.98 -9.89 0.79
N ALA A 56 -6.69 -8.83 0.46
CA ALA A 56 -6.07 -7.50 0.41
C ALA A 56 -5.47 -7.12 1.77
N TYR A 57 -6.21 -7.38 2.84
CA TYR A 57 -5.74 -7.05 4.19
C TYR A 57 -4.53 -7.90 4.58
N ARG A 58 -4.53 -9.18 4.23
CA ARG A 58 -3.36 -10.04 4.51
C ARG A 58 -2.12 -9.53 3.82
N GLU A 59 -2.24 -9.10 2.58
CA GLU A 59 -1.08 -8.58 1.84
C GLU A 59 -0.62 -7.24 2.39
N LEU A 60 -1.56 -6.38 2.77
CA LEU A 60 -1.22 -5.11 3.42
C LEU A 60 -0.51 -5.35 4.75
N GLU A 61 -0.93 -6.35 5.50
CA GLU A 61 -0.28 -6.70 6.76
C GLU A 61 1.11 -7.27 6.52
N SER A 62 1.25 -8.12 5.51
CA SER A 62 2.53 -8.68 5.10
C SER A 62 3.50 -7.59 4.68
N ASP A 63 2.99 -6.55 4.02
CA ASP A 63 3.78 -5.40 3.59
C ASP A 63 4.01 -4.39 4.72
N ARG A 64 3.50 -4.66 5.90
CA ARG A 64 3.61 -3.78 7.07
C ARG A 64 2.95 -2.41 6.88
N ILE A 65 1.97 -2.36 6.00
CA ILE A 65 1.17 -1.15 5.79
C ILE A 65 0.09 -1.04 6.86
N ILE A 66 -0.45 -2.18 7.30
CA ILE A 66 -1.44 -2.23 8.37
C ILE A 66 -1.01 -3.24 9.43
N THR A 67 -1.58 -3.10 10.61
CA THR A 67 -1.40 -4.02 11.73
C THR A 67 -2.76 -4.49 12.19
N THR A 68 -2.93 -5.80 12.35
CA THR A 68 -4.15 -6.38 12.87
C THR A 68 -3.96 -6.73 14.34
N LEU A 69 -4.83 -6.22 15.19
CA LEU A 69 -4.77 -6.39 16.63
C LEU A 69 -5.93 -7.25 17.14
N GLY A 70 -6.16 -8.38 16.48
CA GLY A 70 -7.20 -9.32 16.86
C GLY A 70 -8.58 -8.69 16.87
N LYS A 71 -9.26 -8.77 18.00
CA LYS A 71 -10.62 -8.25 18.14
C LYS A 71 -10.69 -6.73 18.05
N ARG A 72 -9.58 -6.04 18.23
CA ARG A 72 -9.54 -4.57 18.12
C ARG A 72 -9.63 -4.09 16.69
N GLY A 73 -9.32 -4.95 15.72
CA GLY A 73 -9.42 -4.63 14.31
C GLY A 73 -8.07 -4.37 13.66
N SER A 74 -8.11 -3.80 12.48
CA SER A 74 -6.93 -3.48 11.70
C SER A 74 -6.69 -1.98 11.69
N PHE A 75 -5.44 -1.58 11.79
CA PHE A 75 -5.04 -0.18 11.90
C PHE A 75 -3.90 0.09 10.94
N VAL A 76 -3.82 1.32 10.46
CA VAL A 76 -2.65 1.76 9.72
C VAL A 76 -1.43 1.61 10.62
N ALA A 77 -0.40 0.93 10.12
CA ALA A 77 0.78 0.66 10.91
C ALA A 77 1.45 1.95 11.37
N GLU A 78 1.79 2.00 12.64
CA GLU A 78 2.53 3.11 13.17
C GLU A 78 4.00 2.85 13.06
N PRO A 79 4.79 3.92 12.91
CA PRO A 79 6.24 3.79 13.08
C PRO A 79 6.49 3.17 14.43
N SER A 80 7.23 2.10 14.48
CA SER A 80 7.45 1.35 15.71
C SER A 80 8.22 2.18 16.71
N GLY A 81 7.51 2.59 17.77
CA GLY A 81 8.11 3.13 18.95
C GLY A 81 8.77 4.50 18.82
N ALA A 82 8.59 5.31 19.83
CA ALA A 82 9.19 6.64 19.87
C ALA A 82 10.72 6.59 19.87
N THR A 83 11.28 5.48 20.32
CA THR A 83 12.72 5.29 20.36
C THR A 83 13.33 5.00 19.00
N ALA A 84 12.51 4.81 18.01
CA ALA A 84 12.95 4.40 16.68
C ALA A 84 12.73 5.47 15.64
N THR A 85 12.65 6.73 16.02
CA THR A 85 12.36 7.82 15.09
C THR A 85 13.31 7.80 13.90
N ASP A 86 14.61 7.73 14.16
CA ASP A 86 15.60 7.71 13.10
C ASP A 86 15.52 6.42 12.28
N ARG A 87 15.33 5.30 12.95
CA ARG A 87 15.15 4.02 12.27
C ARG A 87 13.90 4.03 11.41
N THR A 88 12.82 4.60 11.92
CA THR A 88 11.57 4.70 11.18
C THR A 88 11.73 5.52 9.91
N GLN A 89 12.43 6.63 10.00
CA GLN A 89 12.68 7.47 8.83
C GLN A 89 13.55 6.72 7.83
N GLU A 90 14.57 6.02 8.30
CA GLU A 90 15.44 5.23 7.43
C GLU A 90 14.67 4.07 6.78
N GLU A 91 13.82 3.40 7.54
CA GLU A 91 13.00 2.33 7.01
C GLU A 91 12.04 2.85 5.93
N ARG A 92 11.42 4.00 6.17
CA ARG A 92 10.55 4.62 5.18
C ARG A 92 11.33 4.99 3.92
N ARG A 93 12.50 5.56 4.09
CA ARG A 93 13.34 5.92 2.96
C ARG A 93 13.73 4.69 2.16
N GLN A 94 14.13 3.61 2.82
CA GLN A 94 14.47 2.36 2.16
C GLN A 94 13.28 1.76 1.44
N THR A 95 12.10 1.81 2.02
CA THR A 95 10.89 1.32 1.38
C THR A 95 10.59 2.10 0.12
N LEU A 96 10.71 3.43 0.18
CA LEU A 96 10.48 4.27 -1.00
C LEU A 96 11.51 4.01 -2.09
N LEU A 97 12.77 3.84 -1.71
CA LEU A 97 13.83 3.53 -2.67
C LEU A 97 13.61 2.17 -3.32
N ALA A 98 13.19 1.18 -2.55
CA ALA A 98 12.88 -0.13 -3.09
C ALA A 98 11.70 -0.08 -4.07
N ALA A 99 10.66 0.67 -3.73
CA ALA A 99 9.52 0.84 -4.60
C ALA A 99 9.92 1.55 -5.90
N ALA A 100 10.76 2.57 -5.80
CA ALA A 100 11.24 3.29 -6.98
C ALA A 100 12.11 2.39 -7.86
N ALA A 101 12.95 1.56 -7.27
CA ALA A 101 13.79 0.61 -8.00
C ALA A 101 12.92 -0.42 -8.74
N ASN A 102 11.90 -0.95 -8.08
CA ASN A 102 10.97 -1.89 -8.70
C ASN A 102 10.23 -1.25 -9.86
N TYR A 103 9.82 -0.01 -9.70
CA TYR A 103 9.15 0.73 -10.76
C TYR A 103 10.07 0.90 -11.96
N ALA A 104 11.31 1.28 -11.73
CA ALA A 104 12.30 1.47 -12.80
C ALA A 104 12.56 0.16 -13.54
N MET A 105 12.70 -0.94 -12.83
CA MET A 105 12.90 -2.25 -13.43
C MET A 105 11.71 -2.69 -14.26
N THR A 106 10.50 -2.47 -13.75
CA THR A 106 9.28 -2.81 -14.47
C THR A 106 9.16 -1.99 -15.75
N ALA A 107 9.41 -0.69 -15.66
CA ALA A 107 9.37 0.19 -16.83
C ALA A 107 10.40 -0.21 -17.88
N HIS A 108 11.60 -0.58 -17.45
CA HIS A 108 12.65 -1.04 -18.35
C HIS A 108 12.24 -2.32 -19.08
N SER A 109 11.66 -3.27 -18.38
CA SER A 109 11.23 -4.54 -18.98
C SER A 109 10.07 -4.34 -19.95
N LEU A 110 9.33 -3.24 -19.82
CA LEU A 110 8.26 -2.87 -20.75
C LEU A 110 8.75 -2.03 -21.94
N GLY A 111 10.05 -1.79 -22.03
CA GLY A 111 10.62 -1.02 -23.13
C GLY A 111 10.83 0.45 -22.83
N TYR A 112 10.56 0.87 -21.62
CA TYR A 112 10.85 2.23 -21.18
C TYR A 112 12.21 2.28 -20.53
N ASP A 113 12.94 3.33 -20.80
CA ASP A 113 14.23 3.54 -20.18
C ASP A 113 14.18 4.76 -19.27
N LEU A 114 13.77 4.52 -18.02
CA LEU A 114 13.68 5.59 -17.03
C LEU A 114 15.04 6.14 -16.66
N ALA A 115 16.04 5.28 -16.59
CA ALA A 115 17.41 5.73 -16.32
C ALA A 115 17.87 6.66 -17.42
N ARG A 116 17.60 6.30 -18.65
CA ARG A 116 17.96 7.14 -19.79
C ARG A 116 17.18 8.44 -19.80
N SER A 117 15.90 8.40 -19.46
CA SER A 117 15.09 9.61 -19.36
C SER A 117 15.64 10.55 -18.31
N TYR A 118 16.05 10.02 -17.17
CA TYR A 118 16.69 10.82 -16.12
C TYR A 118 18.06 11.29 -16.53
N VAL A 119 18.82 10.43 -17.17
CA VAL A 119 20.15 10.78 -17.66
C VAL A 119 20.06 11.89 -18.68
N SER A 120 19.04 11.90 -19.51
CA SER A 120 18.86 12.98 -20.46
C SER A 120 18.59 14.32 -19.78
N TYR A 121 18.13 14.31 -18.55
CA TYR A 121 18.02 15.51 -17.72
C TYR A 121 19.33 15.86 -17.03
N ASP A 122 20.08 14.85 -16.68
CA ASP A 122 21.30 14.98 -15.89
C ASP A 122 22.55 15.10 -16.74
N ALA A 123 22.49 14.53 -17.88
CA ALA A 123 23.65 14.49 -18.76
C ALA A 123 23.55 15.57 -19.77
#